data_d260245a9f9965dab5ce16f5a99f01da
#
_entry.id   d260245a9f9965dab5ce16f5a99f01da
#
_cell.length_a   1.000
_cell.length_b   1.000
_cell.length_c   1.000
_cell.angle_alpha   90.00
_cell.angle_beta   90.00
_cell.angle_gamma   90.00
#
_symmetry.space_group_name_H-M   'P 1'
#
loop_
_entity.id
_entity.type
_entity.pdbx_description
1 polymer ?
#
loop_
_entity_poly.entity_id
_entity_poly.type
_entity_poly.pdbx_seq_one_letter_code
_entity_poly.pdbx_strand_id
1 'polypeptide(L)'
;MTARPRELDARGARLAAADLLSRRAWTVAALTTRLRRRGAPPDVADAVVADLVARGYVDDAAFARHWVETRTARGYGAARLRAELRARGASSGVIAAALATLVTDAALDQARAVARRRLPGLRRTAPERAAARLRDHLLRRGYAGSIVARVVRETLGIGGDE
;
A
#
# COMPACT_ATOMS: atom_id res chain seq x y z
N MET A 1 -7.84 -41.71 8.69
CA MET A 1 -8.83 -41.16 7.73
C MET A 1 -8.90 -39.64 7.95
N THR A 2 -8.13 -38.90 7.19
CA THR A 2 -8.18 -37.41 7.19
C THR A 2 -9.42 -37.01 6.38
N ALA A 3 -10.44 -36.47 7.07
CA ALA A 3 -11.61 -35.92 6.42
C ALA A 3 -11.15 -34.82 5.43
N ARG A 4 -11.49 -34.99 4.12
CA ARG A 4 -11.29 -33.90 3.14
C ARG A 4 -11.97 -32.64 3.69
N PRO A 5 -11.29 -31.46 3.64
CA PRO A 5 -11.94 -30.22 3.98
C PRO A 5 -13.22 -30.12 3.15
N ARG A 6 -14.35 -29.86 3.78
CA ARG A 6 -15.64 -29.71 3.09
C ARG A 6 -15.52 -28.54 2.12
N GLU A 7 -15.60 -28.84 0.84
CA GLU A 7 -15.60 -27.82 -0.21
C GLU A 7 -16.77 -26.85 0.03
N LEU A 8 -16.49 -25.54 -0.11
CA LEU A 8 -17.52 -24.51 -0.01
C LEU A 8 -18.33 -24.50 -1.31
N ASP A 9 -19.63 -24.72 -1.21
CA ASP A 9 -20.55 -24.42 -2.30
C ASP A 9 -20.69 -22.88 -2.52
N ALA A 10 -21.43 -22.47 -3.54
CA ALA A 10 -21.64 -21.07 -3.86
C ALA A 10 -22.26 -20.28 -2.69
N ARG A 11 -23.14 -20.88 -1.90
CA ARG A 11 -23.75 -20.26 -0.73
C ARG A 11 -22.73 -20.06 0.38
N GLY A 12 -21.98 -21.10 0.70
CA GLY A 12 -20.90 -21.03 1.70
C GLY A 12 -19.81 -20.03 1.34
N ALA A 13 -19.44 -19.97 0.05
CA ALA A 13 -18.48 -18.99 -0.44
C ALA A 13 -18.98 -17.54 -0.33
N ARG A 14 -20.28 -17.27 -0.61
CA ARG A 14 -20.90 -15.96 -0.40
C ARG A 14 -20.90 -15.54 1.07
N LEU A 15 -21.28 -16.44 1.98
CA LEU A 15 -21.25 -16.17 3.42
C LEU A 15 -19.83 -15.89 3.91
N ALA A 16 -18.85 -16.66 3.43
CA ALA A 16 -17.44 -16.44 3.75
C ALA A 16 -16.92 -15.11 3.22
N ALA A 17 -17.32 -14.70 2.01
CA ALA A 17 -16.98 -13.42 1.43
C ALA A 17 -17.62 -12.25 2.22
N ALA A 18 -18.90 -12.36 2.60
CA ALA A 18 -19.58 -11.36 3.41
C ALA A 18 -18.89 -11.18 4.78
N ASP A 19 -18.51 -12.27 5.45
CA ASP A 19 -17.73 -12.21 6.70
C ASP A 19 -16.37 -11.48 6.49
N LEU A 20 -15.67 -11.76 5.41
CA LEU A 20 -14.40 -11.10 5.10
C LEU A 20 -14.57 -9.61 4.83
N LEU A 21 -15.56 -9.24 4.03
CA LEU A 21 -15.84 -7.85 3.64
C LEU A 21 -16.38 -7.01 4.81
N SER A 22 -17.09 -7.62 5.76
CA SER A 22 -17.55 -6.92 6.96
C SER A 22 -16.41 -6.42 7.85
N ARG A 23 -15.24 -7.03 7.76
CA ARG A 23 -14.07 -6.72 8.60
C ARG A 23 -13.14 -5.69 7.98
N ARG A 24 -12.99 -5.70 6.65
CA ARG A 24 -12.13 -4.78 5.89
C ARG A 24 -12.42 -4.86 4.39
N ALA A 25 -11.95 -3.85 3.67
CA ALA A 25 -11.93 -3.89 2.20
C ALA A 25 -10.91 -4.93 1.68
N TRP A 26 -11.22 -5.52 0.54
CA TRP A 26 -10.41 -6.51 -0.16
C TRP A 26 -10.30 -6.14 -1.64
N THR A 27 -9.17 -6.48 -2.27
CA THR A 27 -9.08 -6.49 -3.73
C THR A 27 -9.70 -7.78 -4.27
N VAL A 28 -10.09 -7.76 -5.55
CA VAL A 28 -10.61 -8.93 -6.28
C VAL A 28 -9.66 -10.12 -6.12
N ALA A 29 -8.39 -9.93 -6.45
CA ALA A 29 -7.39 -11.00 -6.38
C ALA A 29 -7.19 -11.57 -4.97
N ALA A 30 -7.12 -10.69 -3.96
CA ALA A 30 -6.92 -11.11 -2.58
C ALA A 30 -8.14 -11.85 -2.02
N LEU A 31 -9.36 -11.39 -2.34
CA LEU A 31 -10.60 -12.03 -1.91
C LEU A 31 -10.75 -13.41 -2.57
N THR A 32 -10.54 -13.50 -3.87
CA THR A 32 -10.57 -14.77 -4.62
C THR A 32 -9.60 -15.78 -4.01
N THR A 33 -8.35 -15.38 -3.81
CA THR A 33 -7.32 -16.23 -3.18
C THR A 33 -7.76 -16.68 -1.79
N ARG A 34 -8.37 -15.79 -1.00
CA ARG A 34 -8.82 -16.11 0.35
C ARG A 34 -9.98 -17.10 0.37
N LEU A 35 -10.93 -16.99 -0.55
CA LEU A 35 -12.04 -17.94 -0.69
C LEU A 35 -11.54 -19.33 -1.10
N ARG A 36 -10.63 -19.41 -2.07
CA ARG A 36 -9.99 -20.66 -2.48
C ARG A 36 -9.26 -21.34 -1.30
N ARG A 37 -8.53 -20.58 -0.49
CA ARG A 37 -7.87 -21.09 0.72
C ARG A 37 -8.87 -21.57 1.80
N ARG A 38 -10.10 -21.09 1.78
CA ARG A 38 -11.18 -21.55 2.66
C ARG A 38 -11.93 -22.76 2.10
N GLY A 39 -11.51 -23.29 0.95
CA GLY A 39 -12.07 -24.50 0.33
C GLY A 39 -13.11 -24.22 -0.76
N ALA A 40 -13.23 -22.97 -1.26
CA ALA A 40 -14.05 -22.71 -2.44
C ALA A 40 -13.34 -23.22 -3.71
N PRO A 41 -14.01 -24.04 -4.57
CA PRO A 41 -13.50 -24.36 -5.88
C PRO A 41 -13.18 -23.10 -6.69
N PRO A 42 -12.21 -23.15 -7.62
CA PRO A 42 -11.79 -21.96 -8.38
C PRO A 42 -12.94 -21.26 -9.11
N ASP A 43 -13.77 -22.02 -9.80
CA ASP A 43 -14.94 -21.51 -10.53
C ASP A 43 -15.99 -20.88 -9.61
N VAL A 44 -16.23 -21.47 -8.45
CA VAL A 44 -17.14 -20.94 -7.43
C VAL A 44 -16.59 -19.64 -6.83
N ALA A 45 -15.29 -19.60 -6.50
CA ALA A 45 -14.66 -18.40 -5.97
C ALA A 45 -14.71 -17.24 -6.98
N ASP A 46 -14.39 -17.53 -8.25
CA ASP A 46 -14.38 -16.53 -9.32
C ASP A 46 -15.80 -16.00 -9.60
N ALA A 47 -16.82 -16.86 -9.68
CA ALA A 47 -18.20 -16.46 -9.88
C ALA A 47 -18.75 -15.63 -8.71
N VAL A 48 -18.47 -15.99 -7.47
CA VAL A 48 -18.90 -15.23 -6.29
C VAL A 48 -18.25 -13.85 -6.26
N VAL A 49 -16.94 -13.76 -6.54
CA VAL A 49 -16.24 -12.47 -6.53
C VAL A 49 -16.72 -11.59 -7.69
N ALA A 50 -16.96 -12.15 -8.89
CA ALA A 50 -17.53 -11.43 -10.02
C ALA A 50 -18.91 -10.82 -9.70
N ASP A 51 -19.80 -11.58 -9.04
CA ASP A 51 -21.11 -11.07 -8.58
C ASP A 51 -20.95 -9.91 -7.57
N LEU A 52 -19.99 -10.02 -6.65
CA LEU A 52 -19.71 -8.96 -5.67
C LEU A 52 -19.14 -7.69 -6.32
N VAL A 53 -18.33 -7.83 -7.36
CA VAL A 53 -17.85 -6.71 -8.18
C VAL A 53 -19.00 -6.04 -8.91
N ALA A 54 -19.86 -6.84 -9.58
CA ALA A 54 -21.03 -6.32 -10.31
C ALA A 54 -21.99 -5.54 -9.43
N ARG A 55 -22.08 -5.90 -8.15
CA ARG A 55 -22.91 -5.21 -7.13
C ARG A 55 -22.18 -4.08 -6.40
N GLY A 56 -20.91 -3.81 -6.72
CA GLY A 56 -20.12 -2.74 -6.09
C GLY A 56 -19.61 -3.03 -4.67
N TYR A 57 -19.70 -4.27 -4.19
CA TYR A 57 -19.15 -4.65 -2.89
C TYR A 57 -17.62 -4.81 -2.91
N VAL A 58 -17.04 -5.04 -4.08
CA VAL A 58 -15.59 -5.11 -4.31
C VAL A 58 -15.24 -4.17 -5.45
N ASP A 59 -14.36 -3.23 -5.19
CA ASP A 59 -13.90 -2.20 -6.14
C ASP A 59 -12.41 -1.95 -5.92
N ASP A 60 -11.57 -2.46 -6.82
CA ASP A 60 -10.11 -2.32 -6.74
C ASP A 60 -9.65 -0.87 -6.90
N ALA A 61 -10.37 -0.07 -7.69
CA ALA A 61 -10.04 1.35 -7.86
C ALA A 61 -10.31 2.15 -6.57
N ALA A 62 -11.46 1.93 -5.95
CA ALA A 62 -11.79 2.53 -4.66
C ALA A 62 -10.83 2.06 -3.55
N PHE A 63 -10.50 0.77 -3.54
CA PHE A 63 -9.50 0.21 -2.62
C PHE A 63 -8.16 0.91 -2.76
N ALA A 64 -7.64 1.04 -4.00
CA ALA A 64 -6.34 1.63 -4.26
C ALA A 64 -6.30 3.13 -3.89
N ARG A 65 -7.35 3.90 -4.21
CA ARG A 65 -7.45 5.32 -3.80
C ARG A 65 -7.40 5.48 -2.29
N HIS A 66 -8.22 4.73 -1.56
CA HIS A 66 -8.23 4.78 -0.10
C HIS A 66 -6.89 4.33 0.51
N TRP A 67 -6.25 3.29 -0.09
CA TRP A 67 -4.93 2.85 0.33
C TRP A 67 -3.88 3.94 0.16
N VAL A 68 -3.85 4.60 -0.99
CA VAL A 68 -2.94 5.72 -1.27
C VAL A 68 -3.15 6.85 -0.27
N GLU A 69 -4.38 7.30 -0.09
CA GLU A 69 -4.74 8.38 0.83
C GLU A 69 -4.27 8.10 2.26
N THR A 70 -4.66 6.97 2.82
CA THR A 70 -4.36 6.64 4.22
C THR A 70 -2.88 6.40 4.47
N ARG A 71 -2.17 5.82 3.50
CA ARG A 71 -0.72 5.54 3.63
C ARG A 71 0.12 6.79 3.40
N THR A 72 -0.29 7.65 2.48
CA THR A 72 0.34 8.95 2.24
C THR A 72 0.26 9.80 3.50
N ALA A 73 -0.89 9.88 4.17
CA ALA A 73 -1.04 10.57 5.45
C ALA A 73 -0.09 10.05 6.55
N ARG A 74 0.35 8.79 6.44
CA ARG A 74 1.37 8.18 7.33
C ARG A 74 2.82 8.41 6.87
N GLY A 75 3.04 9.19 5.82
CA GLY A 75 4.36 9.52 5.31
C GLY A 75 5.01 8.42 4.47
N TYR A 76 4.24 7.65 3.70
CA TYR A 76 4.76 6.70 2.72
C TYR A 76 4.72 7.28 1.31
N GLY A 77 5.79 7.07 0.55
CA GLY A 77 5.93 7.56 -0.82
C GLY A 77 5.45 6.57 -1.89
N ALA A 78 5.34 7.06 -3.13
CA ALA A 78 4.73 6.36 -4.26
C ALA A 78 5.33 4.98 -4.57
N ALA A 79 6.65 4.81 -4.45
CA ALA A 79 7.30 3.53 -4.76
C ALA A 79 6.85 2.41 -3.80
N ARG A 80 6.73 2.73 -2.52
CA ARG A 80 6.23 1.79 -1.51
C ARG A 80 4.75 1.49 -1.70
N LEU A 81 3.94 2.50 -1.97
CA LEU A 81 2.49 2.33 -2.22
C LEU A 81 2.25 1.43 -3.44
N ARG A 82 3.03 1.62 -4.51
CA ARG A 82 3.00 0.75 -5.70
C ARG A 82 3.31 -0.70 -5.35
N ALA A 83 4.36 -0.94 -4.59
CA ALA A 83 4.74 -2.29 -4.16
C ALA A 83 3.67 -2.95 -3.27
N GLU A 84 3.09 -2.19 -2.34
CA GLU A 84 2.03 -2.67 -1.45
C GLU A 84 0.74 -3.01 -2.19
N LEU A 85 0.31 -2.19 -3.17
CA LEU A 85 -0.87 -2.44 -4.00
C LEU A 85 -0.66 -3.63 -4.93
N ARG A 86 0.55 -3.75 -5.52
CA ARG A 86 0.90 -4.91 -6.35
C ARG A 86 0.86 -6.21 -5.55
N ALA A 87 1.39 -6.22 -4.33
CA ALA A 87 1.34 -7.37 -3.43
C ALA A 87 -0.09 -7.76 -3.05
N ARG A 88 -1.05 -6.86 -3.15
CA ARG A 88 -2.49 -7.11 -2.93
C ARG A 88 -3.23 -7.50 -4.21
N GLY A 89 -2.52 -7.60 -5.33
CA GLY A 89 -3.07 -8.05 -6.60
C GLY A 89 -3.85 -6.97 -7.36
N ALA A 90 -3.68 -5.69 -7.03
CA ALA A 90 -4.23 -4.62 -7.85
C ALA A 90 -3.52 -4.59 -9.22
N SER A 91 -4.27 -4.33 -10.30
CA SER A 91 -3.71 -4.24 -11.64
C SER A 91 -2.82 -3.00 -11.81
N SER A 92 -1.89 -3.05 -12.78
CA SER A 92 -1.00 -1.92 -13.07
C SER A 92 -1.75 -0.63 -13.43
N GLY A 93 -2.87 -0.74 -14.16
CA GLY A 93 -3.72 0.40 -14.50
C GLY A 93 -4.39 1.03 -13.28
N VAL A 94 -4.94 0.21 -12.37
CA VAL A 94 -5.52 0.67 -11.11
C VAL A 94 -4.47 1.36 -10.24
N ILE A 95 -3.28 0.76 -10.13
CA ILE A 95 -2.17 1.34 -9.36
C ILE A 95 -1.73 2.68 -9.96
N ALA A 96 -1.55 2.75 -11.28
CA ALA A 96 -1.14 3.97 -11.95
C ALA A 96 -2.17 5.10 -11.76
N ALA A 97 -3.46 4.81 -11.91
CA ALA A 97 -4.54 5.76 -11.72
C ALA A 97 -4.59 6.28 -10.26
N ALA A 98 -4.44 5.39 -9.28
CA ALA A 98 -4.44 5.79 -7.87
C ALA A 98 -3.23 6.67 -7.50
N LEU A 99 -2.03 6.34 -8.02
CA LEU A 99 -0.81 7.10 -7.76
C LEU A 99 -0.73 8.42 -8.54
N ALA A 100 -1.46 8.56 -9.64
CA ALA A 100 -1.52 9.81 -10.41
C ALA A 100 -2.12 10.99 -9.61
N THR A 101 -2.84 10.70 -8.53
CA THR A 101 -3.37 11.74 -7.62
C THR A 101 -2.30 12.34 -6.70
N LEU A 102 -1.11 11.72 -6.62
CA LEU A 102 0.00 12.22 -5.79
C LEU A 102 0.74 13.34 -6.52
N VAL A 103 0.54 14.58 -6.06
CA VAL A 103 1.24 15.75 -6.57
C VAL A 103 2.67 15.76 -6.04
N THR A 104 3.65 16.06 -6.90
CA THR A 104 5.09 16.05 -6.56
C THR A 104 5.41 17.00 -5.40
N ASP A 105 4.82 18.18 -5.36
CA ASP A 105 5.05 19.16 -4.29
C ASP A 105 4.53 18.65 -2.94
N ALA A 106 3.35 18.02 -2.91
CA ALA A 106 2.83 17.41 -1.70
C ALA A 106 3.72 16.25 -1.21
N ALA A 107 4.28 15.46 -2.11
CA ALA A 107 5.24 14.40 -1.77
C ALA A 107 6.53 14.95 -1.17
N LEU A 108 7.02 16.09 -1.69
CA LEU A 108 8.18 16.79 -1.17
C LEU A 108 7.93 17.32 0.25
N ASP A 109 6.79 17.96 0.48
CA ASP A 109 6.43 18.49 1.80
C ASP A 109 6.24 17.39 2.85
N GLN A 110 5.67 16.27 2.45
CA GLN A 110 5.56 15.10 3.31
C GLN A 110 6.93 14.50 3.65
N ALA A 111 7.83 14.39 2.67
CA ALA A 111 9.19 13.91 2.90
C ALA A 111 9.94 14.83 3.87
N ARG A 112 9.78 16.16 3.74
CA ARG A 112 10.30 17.16 4.68
C ARG A 112 9.75 16.95 6.10
N ALA A 113 8.45 16.72 6.23
CA ALA A 113 7.82 16.47 7.53
C ALA A 113 8.34 15.19 8.19
N VAL A 114 8.54 14.12 7.41
CA VAL A 114 9.15 12.87 7.88
C VAL A 114 10.60 13.12 8.33
N ALA A 115 11.38 13.84 7.54
CA ALA A 115 12.78 14.18 7.85
C ALA A 115 12.89 14.98 9.15
N ARG A 116 12.10 16.04 9.31
CA ARG A 116 12.07 16.88 10.52
C ARG A 116 11.79 16.05 11.78
N ARG A 117 10.86 15.10 11.71
CA ARG A 117 10.54 14.22 12.87
C ARG A 117 11.67 13.24 13.17
N ARG A 118 12.37 12.74 12.16
CA ARG A 118 13.39 11.71 12.32
C ARG A 118 14.76 12.24 12.72
N LEU A 119 15.13 13.43 12.23
CA LEU A 119 16.46 13.99 12.34
C LEU A 119 16.97 14.18 13.80
N PRO A 120 16.18 14.70 14.77
CA PRO A 120 16.67 14.88 16.13
C PRO A 120 17.18 13.59 16.77
N GLY A 121 16.49 12.47 16.55
CA GLY A 121 16.93 11.16 17.02
C GLY A 121 18.23 10.70 16.37
N LEU A 122 18.38 10.92 15.07
CA LEU A 122 19.59 10.55 14.34
C LEU A 122 20.81 11.38 14.76
N ARG A 123 20.64 12.69 14.96
CA ARG A 123 21.72 13.58 15.43
C ARG A 123 22.21 13.21 16.84
N ARG A 124 21.34 12.73 17.70
CA ARG A 124 21.72 12.29 19.06
C ARG A 124 22.51 10.98 19.08
N THR A 125 22.15 10.04 18.18
CA THR A 125 22.69 8.67 18.23
C THR A 125 23.87 8.45 17.29
N ALA A 126 23.94 9.15 16.17
CA ALA A 126 24.98 9.00 15.17
C ALA A 126 25.07 10.24 14.28
N PRO A 127 25.58 11.36 14.78
CA PRO A 127 25.62 12.64 14.07
C PRO A 127 26.38 12.55 12.74
N GLU A 128 27.51 11.85 12.72
CA GLU A 128 28.33 11.64 11.52
C GLU A 128 27.66 10.79 10.42
N ARG A 129 26.65 10.01 10.80
CA ARG A 129 25.90 9.15 9.87
C ARG A 129 24.46 9.62 9.65
N ALA A 130 24.10 10.77 10.20
CA ALA A 130 22.72 11.26 10.17
C ALA A 130 22.21 11.43 8.73
N ALA A 131 23.03 11.96 7.81
CA ALA A 131 22.69 12.12 6.41
C ALA A 131 22.37 10.79 5.72
N ALA A 132 23.27 9.81 5.84
CA ALA A 132 23.10 8.50 5.23
C ALA A 132 21.86 7.78 5.80
N ARG A 133 21.69 7.78 7.12
CA ARG A 133 20.54 7.16 7.79
C ARG A 133 19.21 7.83 7.46
N LEU A 134 19.19 9.17 7.31
CA LEU A 134 18.00 9.89 6.89
C LEU A 134 17.64 9.54 5.45
N ARG A 135 18.64 9.53 4.54
CA ARG A 135 18.45 9.11 3.15
C ARG A 135 17.84 7.71 3.08
N ASP A 136 18.44 6.73 3.76
CA ASP A 136 17.97 5.34 3.75
C ASP A 136 16.56 5.21 4.35
N HIS A 137 16.25 5.99 5.37
CA HIS A 137 14.91 6.03 5.96
C HIS A 137 13.86 6.51 4.95
N LEU A 138 14.12 7.61 4.23
CA LEU A 138 13.21 8.15 3.24
C LEU A 138 13.06 7.23 2.02
N LEU A 139 14.16 6.60 1.55
CA LEU A 139 14.10 5.60 0.48
C LEU A 139 13.24 4.39 0.88
N ARG A 140 13.42 3.86 2.09
CA ARG A 140 12.58 2.75 2.59
C ARG A 140 11.11 3.13 2.73
N ARG A 141 10.81 4.40 2.93
CA ARG A 141 9.43 4.92 2.91
C ARG A 141 8.86 5.08 1.51
N GLY A 142 9.69 4.93 0.47
CA GLY A 142 9.27 4.92 -0.93
C GLY A 142 9.26 6.27 -1.60
N TYR A 143 9.96 7.28 -1.07
CA TYR A 143 10.16 8.55 -1.76
C TYR A 143 11.15 8.40 -2.91
N ALA A 144 10.92 9.16 -4.00
CA ALA A 144 11.82 9.18 -5.15
C ALA A 144 13.21 9.72 -4.78
N GLY A 145 14.27 9.19 -5.39
CA GLY A 145 15.64 9.58 -5.10
C GLY A 145 15.92 11.07 -5.22
N SER A 146 15.31 11.76 -6.19
CA SER A 146 15.38 13.21 -6.35
C SER A 146 14.80 13.98 -5.17
N ILE A 147 13.63 13.56 -4.67
CA ILE A 147 13.00 14.11 -3.46
C ILE A 147 13.91 13.87 -2.25
N VAL A 148 14.40 12.65 -2.10
CA VAL A 148 15.27 12.27 -0.97
C VAL A 148 16.54 13.09 -0.97
N ALA A 149 17.24 13.24 -2.10
CA ALA A 149 18.45 14.03 -2.23
C ALA A 149 18.20 15.49 -1.86
N ARG A 150 17.09 16.07 -2.33
CA ARG A 150 16.70 17.46 -2.03
C ARG A 150 16.42 17.63 -0.54
N VAL A 151 15.58 16.78 0.05
CA VAL A 151 15.21 16.87 1.47
C VAL A 151 16.40 16.68 2.40
N VAL A 152 17.30 15.75 2.10
CA VAL A 152 18.52 15.53 2.90
C VAL A 152 19.42 16.75 2.88
N ARG A 153 19.65 17.37 1.71
CA ARG A 153 20.42 18.61 1.60
C ARG A 153 19.79 19.77 2.38
N GLU A 154 18.49 20.02 2.16
CA GLU A 154 17.75 21.09 2.85
C GLU A 154 17.77 20.90 4.39
N THR A 155 17.57 19.68 4.84
CA THR A 155 17.40 19.37 6.29
C THR A 155 18.73 19.43 7.05
N LEU A 156 19.85 19.19 6.39
CA LEU A 156 21.19 19.18 7.00
C LEU A 156 22.00 20.44 6.70
N GLY A 157 21.48 21.37 5.90
CA GLY A 157 22.19 22.59 5.51
C GLY A 157 23.39 22.31 4.60
N ILE A 158 23.39 21.18 3.87
CA ILE A 158 24.46 20.82 2.95
C ILE A 158 24.12 21.46 1.59
N GLY A 159 24.62 22.64 1.32
CA GLY A 159 24.46 23.32 0.02
C GLY A 159 23.79 24.68 0.07
N GLY A 160 24.23 25.53 0.97
CA GLY A 160 23.87 26.93 1.07
C GLY A 160 25.11 27.80 1.22
N ASP A 161 26.05 27.68 0.29
CA ASP A 161 27.08 28.68 0.04
C ASP A 161 27.49 28.57 -1.43
N GLU A 162 26.73 29.23 -2.32
CA GLU A 162 27.20 29.88 -3.53
C GLU A 162 26.16 30.87 -4.02
#